data_768641cb3aca44db1e1e342727087568
#
_entry.id   768641cb3aca44db1e1e342727087568
#
_cell.length_a   1.000
_cell.length_b   1.000
_cell.length_c   1.000
_cell.angle_alpha   90.00
_cell.angle_beta   90.00
_cell.angle_gamma   90.00
#
_symmetry.space_group_name_H-M   'P 1'
#
loop_
_entity.id
_entity.type
_entity.pdbx_description
1 polymer ?
#
loop_
_entity_poly.entity_id
_entity_poly.type
_entity_poly.pdbx_seq_one_letter_code
_entity_poly.pdbx_strand_id
1 'polypeptide(L)'
;MINVTRLSDRAYGYKVFNPDWSCNPREHDAQGQYTCPARFEDDEMDVQKRGMTFRTNPIGYFKSGFYKFDSNTHVVEVIAYGDIGKSEYGTLCWTNKLEIVRELSWEEVLSLVNIGKDCTGIGNTGECNTGNYNSGSDNEGDRNVGYYNSGRGNVGDHNTGDHNTGNHNSSYYNTGHYN
;
A
#
# COMPACT_ATOMS: atom_id res chain seq x y z
N MET A 1 -13.08 -0.12 -22.59
CA MET A 1 -14.30 -0.77 -22.06
C MET A 1 -13.96 -1.29 -20.67
N ILE A 2 -14.72 -0.89 -19.67
CA ILE A 2 -14.52 -1.40 -18.30
C ILE A 2 -15.27 -2.73 -18.23
N ASN A 3 -14.53 -3.84 -18.11
CA ASN A 3 -15.16 -5.13 -17.91
C ASN A 3 -15.70 -5.22 -16.47
N VAL A 4 -16.99 -5.08 -16.30
CA VAL A 4 -17.67 -5.39 -15.04
C VAL A 4 -17.86 -6.90 -15.00
N THR A 5 -16.95 -7.59 -14.34
CA THR A 5 -17.16 -9.00 -14.02
C THR A 5 -18.03 -9.03 -12.78
N ARG A 6 -19.25 -9.59 -12.87
CA ARG A 6 -20.00 -9.99 -11.68
C ARG A 6 -19.16 -11.04 -10.95
N LEU A 7 -18.45 -10.59 -9.93
CA LEU A 7 -17.82 -11.49 -8.97
C LEU A 7 -18.90 -12.05 -8.05
N SER A 8 -18.59 -13.20 -7.44
CA SER A 8 -19.43 -13.84 -6.42
C SER A 8 -20.02 -12.81 -5.44
N ASP A 9 -21.13 -13.10 -4.82
CA ASP A 9 -21.95 -12.23 -3.96
C ASP A 9 -21.23 -11.36 -2.90
N ARG A 10 -19.92 -11.51 -2.73
CA ARG A 10 -19.07 -10.71 -1.82
C ARG A 10 -17.62 -10.65 -2.30
N ALA A 11 -16.98 -9.49 -2.15
CA ALA A 11 -15.55 -9.32 -2.32
C ALA A 11 -14.93 -8.66 -1.09
N TYR A 12 -13.76 -9.13 -0.71
CA TYR A 12 -13.01 -8.65 0.44
C TYR A 12 -11.84 -7.78 -0.01
N GLY A 13 -11.53 -6.76 0.75
CA GLY A 13 -10.42 -5.89 0.45
C GLY A 13 -10.14 -4.87 1.55
N TYR A 14 -9.44 -3.83 1.17
CA TYR A 14 -8.98 -2.78 2.07
C TYR A 14 -9.34 -1.42 1.50
N LYS A 15 -9.60 -0.48 2.41
CA LYS A 15 -9.74 0.93 2.11
C LYS A 15 -8.84 1.74 3.03
N VAL A 16 -8.37 2.89 2.54
CA VAL A 16 -7.46 3.77 3.28
C VAL A 16 -8.10 5.13 3.42
N PHE A 17 -8.00 5.71 4.61
CA PHE A 17 -8.46 7.06 4.93
C PHE A 17 -7.33 7.88 5.54
N ASN A 18 -7.41 9.18 5.36
CA ASN A 18 -6.57 10.15 6.06
C ASN A 18 -6.88 10.14 7.58
N PRO A 19 -6.03 10.76 8.42
CA PRO A 19 -6.25 10.83 9.87
C PRO A 19 -7.60 11.46 10.29
N ASP A 20 -8.23 12.24 9.43
CA ASP A 20 -9.55 12.84 9.64
C ASP A 20 -10.71 11.99 9.08
N TRP A 21 -10.45 10.75 8.71
CA TRP A 21 -11.37 9.83 8.03
C TRP A 21 -11.88 10.31 6.66
N SER A 22 -11.23 11.28 6.05
CA SER A 22 -11.49 11.65 4.66
C SER A 22 -10.81 10.69 3.69
N CYS A 23 -11.37 10.56 2.50
CA CYS A 23 -10.76 9.82 1.39
C CYS A 23 -10.41 10.74 0.22
N ASN A 24 -9.70 10.20 -0.78
CA ASN A 24 -9.34 10.94 -1.97
C ASN A 24 -10.61 11.39 -2.73
N PRO A 25 -10.79 12.71 -2.97
CA PRO A 25 -11.95 13.21 -3.71
C PRO A 25 -12.13 12.63 -5.11
N ARG A 26 -11.05 12.07 -5.69
CA ARG A 26 -11.11 11.39 -7.00
C ARG A 26 -11.67 9.97 -6.94
N GLU A 27 -11.84 9.43 -5.75
CA GLU A 27 -12.33 8.05 -5.57
C GLU A 27 -13.85 7.96 -5.58
N HIS A 28 -14.56 9.01 -5.97
CA HIS A 28 -16.02 9.06 -6.11
C HIS A 28 -16.80 8.41 -4.94
N ASP A 29 -16.20 8.42 -3.77
CA ASP A 29 -16.86 7.93 -2.59
C ASP A 29 -17.95 8.91 -2.14
N ALA A 30 -18.97 8.39 -1.49
CA ALA A 30 -20.01 9.19 -0.89
C ALA A 30 -19.40 10.31 -0.04
N GLN A 31 -19.82 11.55 -0.27
CA GLN A 31 -19.37 12.69 0.52
C GLN A 31 -19.82 12.48 1.96
N GLY A 32 -18.89 12.23 2.86
CA GLY A 32 -19.20 12.04 4.26
C GLY A 32 -17.97 11.69 5.08
N GLN A 33 -18.10 11.90 6.37
CA GLN A 33 -17.14 11.42 7.34
C GLN A 33 -17.40 9.92 7.55
N TYR A 34 -16.40 9.11 7.25
CA TYR A 34 -16.51 7.68 7.47
C TYR A 34 -16.30 7.34 8.95
N THR A 35 -16.88 6.24 9.37
CA THR A 35 -16.71 5.69 10.72
C THR A 35 -16.42 4.19 10.61
N CYS A 36 -15.81 3.62 11.61
CA CYS A 36 -15.54 2.20 11.67
C CYS A 36 -16.13 1.59 12.96
N PRO A 37 -17.00 0.56 12.89
CA PRO A 37 -17.56 -0.06 11.68
C PRO A 37 -18.68 0.78 11.04
N ALA A 38 -18.92 0.60 9.74
CA ALA A 38 -19.99 1.28 9.02
C ALA A 38 -20.43 0.51 7.77
N ARG A 39 -21.63 0.80 7.29
CA ARG A 39 -22.18 0.20 6.08
C ARG A 39 -22.73 1.30 5.18
N PHE A 40 -22.42 1.22 3.90
CA PHE A 40 -22.80 2.18 2.87
C PHE A 40 -23.47 1.46 1.71
N GLU A 41 -24.63 1.95 1.30
CA GLU A 41 -25.40 1.42 0.21
C GLU A 41 -25.90 2.57 -0.67
N ASP A 42 -25.74 2.44 -1.98
CA ASP A 42 -26.28 3.36 -2.98
C ASP A 42 -26.81 2.56 -4.17
N ASP A 43 -28.07 2.19 -4.09
CA ASP A 43 -28.75 1.38 -5.11
C ASP A 43 -28.91 2.12 -6.46
N GLU A 44 -28.81 3.45 -6.48
CA GLU A 44 -28.88 4.26 -7.69
C GLU A 44 -27.52 4.43 -8.37
N MET A 45 -26.42 4.00 -7.74
CA MET A 45 -25.07 4.12 -8.26
C MET A 45 -24.83 3.19 -9.44
N ASP A 46 -24.53 3.77 -10.59
CA ASP A 46 -24.12 3.02 -11.79
C ASP A 46 -22.65 2.60 -11.67
N VAL A 47 -22.42 1.37 -11.23
CA VAL A 47 -21.09 0.80 -11.01
C VAL A 47 -20.25 0.73 -12.31
N GLN A 48 -20.85 0.83 -13.49
CA GLN A 48 -20.08 0.95 -14.74
C GLN A 48 -19.41 2.31 -14.92
N LYS A 49 -19.86 3.32 -14.21
CA LYS A 49 -19.35 4.68 -14.32
C LYS A 49 -18.57 5.12 -13.08
N ARG A 50 -18.99 4.69 -11.90
CA ARG A 50 -18.39 5.06 -10.61
C ARG A 50 -18.78 4.07 -9.53
N GLY A 51 -18.10 4.12 -8.38
CA GLY A 51 -18.43 3.31 -7.21
C GLY A 51 -17.54 3.65 -6.02
N MET A 52 -17.93 3.17 -4.86
CA MET A 52 -17.08 3.21 -3.68
C MET A 52 -15.87 2.31 -3.90
N THR A 53 -14.69 2.90 -3.88
CA THR A 53 -13.45 2.18 -4.22
C THR A 53 -12.89 1.41 -3.04
N PHE A 54 -12.31 0.27 -3.34
CA PHE A 54 -11.49 -0.52 -2.42
C PHE A 54 -10.41 -1.27 -3.20
N ARG A 55 -9.41 -1.81 -2.51
CA ARG A 55 -8.33 -2.58 -3.13
C ARG A 55 -8.15 -3.92 -2.46
N THR A 56 -7.75 -4.91 -3.22
CA THR A 56 -7.42 -6.25 -2.68
C THR A 56 -6.08 -6.28 -1.93
N ASN A 57 -5.27 -5.21 -2.06
CA ASN A 57 -4.05 -4.99 -1.29
C ASN A 57 -3.89 -3.49 -1.03
N PRO A 58 -3.64 -3.05 0.21
CA PRO A 58 -3.59 -1.63 0.57
C PRO A 58 -2.38 -0.88 -0.01
N ILE A 59 -1.31 -1.56 -0.41
CA ILE A 59 -0.09 -0.95 -0.98
C ILE A 59 -0.39 -0.02 -2.17
N GLY A 60 -1.43 -0.33 -2.94
CA GLY A 60 -1.84 0.48 -4.09
C GLY A 60 -2.35 1.87 -3.75
N TYR A 61 -2.83 2.10 -2.53
CA TYR A 61 -3.24 3.42 -2.06
C TYR A 61 -2.04 4.33 -1.79
N PHE A 62 -1.03 3.78 -1.15
CA PHE A 62 0.19 4.52 -0.79
C PHE A 62 1.07 4.86 -2.00
N LYS A 63 1.06 4.04 -3.05
CA LYS A 63 1.76 4.32 -4.31
C LYS A 63 1.22 5.55 -5.05
N SER A 64 -0.02 5.94 -4.81
CA SER A 64 -0.63 7.11 -5.45
C SER A 64 -0.08 8.44 -4.90
N GLY A 65 0.59 8.43 -3.74
CA GLY A 65 1.10 9.61 -3.05
C GLY A 65 0.03 10.50 -2.42
N PHE A 66 -1.24 10.08 -2.48
CA PHE A 66 -2.34 10.80 -1.83
C PHE A 66 -2.41 10.52 -0.34
N TYR A 67 -2.22 9.26 0.04
CA TYR A 67 -2.18 8.84 1.44
C TYR A 67 -0.74 8.73 1.90
N LYS A 68 -0.44 9.27 3.08
CA LYS A 68 0.84 9.06 3.73
C LYS A 68 0.89 7.64 4.31
N PHE A 69 2.06 7.01 4.19
CA PHE A 69 2.28 5.73 4.84
C PHE A 69 2.85 5.97 6.24
N ASP A 70 1.97 6.17 7.20
CA ASP A 70 2.30 6.34 8.61
C ASP A 70 1.19 5.78 9.52
N SER A 71 1.49 5.61 10.80
CA SER A 71 0.58 5.00 11.78
C SER A 71 -0.68 5.82 12.11
N ASN A 72 -0.80 7.04 11.60
CA ASN A 72 -1.99 7.87 11.77
C ASN A 72 -2.98 7.70 10.60
N THR A 73 -2.57 7.04 9.53
CA THR A 73 -3.42 6.75 8.38
C THR A 73 -4.27 5.52 8.69
N HIS A 74 -5.58 5.66 8.57
CA HIS A 74 -6.51 4.56 8.84
C HIS A 74 -6.53 3.57 7.67
N VAL A 75 -6.32 2.31 7.96
CA VAL A 75 -6.46 1.20 7.00
C VAL A 75 -7.51 0.25 7.54
N VAL A 76 -8.56 0.01 6.77
CA VAL A 76 -9.70 -0.81 7.19
C VAL A 76 -9.91 -2.00 6.28
N GLU A 77 -10.40 -3.09 6.85
CA GLU A 77 -10.96 -4.20 6.09
C GLU A 77 -12.38 -3.85 5.65
N VAL A 78 -12.68 -4.16 4.40
CA VAL A 78 -14.00 -3.91 3.80
C VAL A 78 -14.56 -5.15 3.12
N ILE A 79 -15.88 -5.23 3.07
CA ILE A 79 -16.64 -6.22 2.30
C ILE A 79 -17.52 -5.47 1.30
N ALA A 80 -17.34 -5.72 0.02
CA ALA A 80 -18.25 -5.32 -1.02
C ALA A 80 -19.31 -6.43 -1.21
N TYR A 81 -20.59 -6.09 -1.22
CA TYR A 81 -21.70 -7.05 -1.30
C TYR A 81 -22.80 -6.66 -2.30
N GLY A 82 -22.56 -5.61 -3.08
CA GLY A 82 -23.40 -5.16 -4.20
C GLY A 82 -22.86 -5.56 -5.57
N ASP A 83 -23.12 -4.74 -6.56
CA ASP A 83 -22.47 -4.83 -7.85
C ASP A 83 -20.99 -4.44 -7.71
N ILE A 84 -20.11 -5.22 -8.31
CA ILE A 84 -18.67 -5.04 -8.16
C ILE A 84 -18.01 -4.88 -9.53
N GLY A 85 -17.32 -3.77 -9.71
CA GLY A 85 -16.41 -3.53 -10.82
C GLY A 85 -14.96 -3.76 -10.42
N LYS A 86 -14.13 -4.19 -11.37
CA LYS A 86 -12.69 -4.40 -11.17
C LYS A 86 -11.90 -3.82 -12.33
N SER A 87 -10.78 -3.18 -12.02
CA SER A 87 -9.83 -2.72 -13.03
C SER A 87 -9.14 -3.90 -13.73
N GLU A 88 -8.96 -3.82 -15.04
CA GLU A 88 -8.22 -4.83 -15.81
C GLU A 88 -6.77 -4.93 -15.34
N TYR A 89 -6.21 -3.84 -14.83
CA TYR A 89 -4.82 -3.76 -14.40
C TYR A 89 -4.75 -3.34 -12.93
N GLY A 90 -4.50 -4.30 -12.04
CA GLY A 90 -4.21 -4.01 -10.65
C GLY A 90 -5.27 -4.49 -9.64
N THR A 91 -5.19 -3.90 -8.46
CA THR A 91 -5.95 -4.31 -7.27
C THR A 91 -7.18 -3.45 -7.00
N LEU A 92 -7.46 -2.44 -7.86
CA LEU A 92 -8.56 -1.50 -7.66
C LEU A 92 -9.90 -2.15 -8.04
N CYS A 93 -10.82 -2.09 -7.10
CA CYS A 93 -12.21 -2.48 -7.25
C CYS A 93 -13.12 -1.35 -6.81
N TRP A 94 -14.39 -1.40 -7.20
CA TRP A 94 -15.42 -0.47 -6.76
C TRP A 94 -16.77 -1.16 -6.66
N THR A 95 -17.67 -0.62 -5.84
CA THR A 95 -18.98 -1.21 -5.58
C THR A 95 -20.00 -0.13 -5.23
N ASN A 96 -21.27 -0.47 -5.33
CA ASN A 96 -22.36 0.34 -4.81
C ASN A 96 -22.76 -0.01 -3.37
N LYS A 97 -22.22 -1.10 -2.80
CA LYS A 97 -22.50 -1.53 -1.42
C LYS A 97 -21.21 -1.97 -0.73
N LEU A 98 -20.82 -1.22 0.28
CA LEU A 98 -19.56 -1.42 1.01
C LEU A 98 -19.81 -1.46 2.52
N GLU A 99 -19.26 -2.46 3.20
CA GLU A 99 -19.21 -2.54 4.65
C GLU A 99 -17.77 -2.36 5.12
N ILE A 100 -17.52 -1.41 6.01
CA ILE A 100 -16.29 -1.27 6.76
C ILE A 100 -16.42 -2.16 7.99
N VAL A 101 -15.58 -3.18 8.07
CA VAL A 101 -15.67 -4.23 9.10
C VAL A 101 -14.90 -3.84 10.35
N ARG A 102 -13.64 -3.53 10.18
CA ARG A 102 -12.74 -3.13 11.27
C ARG A 102 -11.54 -2.34 10.75
N GLU A 103 -10.94 -1.59 11.64
CA GLU A 103 -9.64 -0.99 11.43
C GLU A 103 -8.52 -1.99 11.73
N LEU A 104 -7.45 -1.94 10.95
CA LEU A 104 -6.25 -2.73 11.17
C LEU A 104 -5.29 -2.02 12.11
N SER A 105 -4.63 -2.77 12.97
CA SER A 105 -3.47 -2.26 13.70
C SER A 105 -2.32 -1.94 12.73
N TRP A 106 -1.42 -1.04 13.14
CA TRP A 106 -0.27 -0.71 12.29
C TRP A 106 0.63 -1.91 11.99
N GLU A 107 0.75 -2.84 12.93
CA GLU A 107 1.49 -4.09 12.74
C GLU A 107 0.86 -4.99 11.67
N GLU A 108 -0.48 -5.08 11.66
CA GLU A 108 -1.20 -5.81 10.61
C GLU A 108 -0.99 -5.14 9.24
N VAL A 109 -1.04 -3.81 9.16
CA VAL A 109 -0.76 -3.06 7.92
C VAL A 109 0.65 -3.35 7.41
N LEU A 110 1.66 -3.29 8.27
CA LEU A 110 3.05 -3.60 7.91
C LEU A 110 3.19 -5.02 7.35
N SER A 111 2.51 -5.99 7.94
CA SER A 111 2.54 -7.38 7.45
C SER A 111 1.88 -7.58 6.09
N LEU A 112 0.91 -6.74 5.73
CA LEU A 112 0.24 -6.79 4.42
C LEU A 112 1.03 -6.15 3.28
N VAL A 113 1.86 -5.15 3.58
CA VAL A 113 2.56 -4.37 2.57
C VAL A 113 4.03 -4.77 2.38
N ASN A 114 4.55 -5.65 3.23
CA ASN A 114 5.91 -6.16 3.18
C ASN A 114 5.93 -7.69 2.97
N ILE A 115 7.01 -8.17 2.36
CA ILE A 115 7.33 -9.61 2.25
C ILE A 115 8.55 -9.84 3.13
N GLY A 116 8.34 -10.17 4.39
CA GLY A 116 9.42 -10.35 5.36
C GLY A 116 8.97 -10.01 6.77
N LYS A 117 9.92 -9.87 7.68
CA LYS A 117 9.69 -9.60 9.10
C LYS A 117 10.34 -8.30 9.54
N ASP A 118 9.78 -7.71 10.58
CA ASP A 118 10.38 -6.60 11.31
C ASP A 118 10.81 -5.42 10.42
N CYS A 119 10.09 -5.22 9.30
CA CYS A 119 10.32 -4.12 8.38
C CYS A 119 9.46 -2.91 8.75
N THR A 120 10.06 -1.72 8.73
CA THR A 120 9.34 -0.45 8.76
C THR A 120 9.30 0.15 7.36
N GLY A 121 8.21 0.82 7.00
CA GLY A 121 8.03 1.32 5.64
C GLY A 121 7.27 0.33 4.75
N ILE A 122 7.32 0.51 3.44
CA ILE A 122 6.45 -0.18 2.49
C ILE A 122 7.24 -0.91 1.40
N GLY A 123 6.76 -2.10 1.03
CA GLY A 123 7.27 -2.83 -0.11
C GLY A 123 8.65 -3.45 0.08
N ASN A 124 9.06 -3.69 1.32
CA ASN A 124 10.30 -4.36 1.64
C ASN A 124 10.18 -5.87 1.43
N THR A 125 11.27 -6.49 1.02
CA THR A 125 11.44 -7.95 0.93
C THR A 125 12.64 -8.36 1.75
N GLY A 126 12.46 -9.34 2.66
CA GLY A 126 13.49 -9.74 3.62
C GLY A 126 13.23 -9.19 5.02
N GLU A 127 14.24 -9.15 5.87
CA GLU A 127 14.04 -8.90 7.30
C GLU A 127 14.71 -7.61 7.77
N CYS A 128 14.17 -7.02 8.82
CA CYS A 128 14.75 -5.86 9.52
C CYS A 128 15.10 -4.65 8.63
N ASN A 129 14.38 -4.44 7.54
CA ASN A 129 14.61 -3.29 6.69
C ASN A 129 13.87 -2.05 7.21
N THR A 130 14.57 -0.91 7.24
CA THR A 130 13.99 0.40 7.57
C THR A 130 13.97 1.29 6.33
N GLY A 131 12.79 1.84 6.00
CA GLY A 131 12.57 2.60 4.77
C GLY A 131 11.75 1.82 3.75
N ASN A 132 11.82 2.21 2.47
CA ASN A 132 10.89 1.70 1.45
C ASN A 132 11.60 0.94 0.33
N TYR A 133 10.97 -0.13 -0.13
CA TYR A 133 11.39 -0.90 -1.30
C TYR A 133 12.80 -1.49 -1.19
N ASN A 134 13.23 -1.87 -0.01
CA ASN A 134 14.48 -2.58 0.19
C ASN A 134 14.31 -4.08 -0.10
N SER A 135 15.38 -4.70 -0.58
CA SER A 135 15.46 -6.15 -0.80
C SER A 135 16.71 -6.70 -0.14
N GLY A 136 16.57 -7.74 0.68
CA GLY A 136 17.61 -8.27 1.54
C GLY A 136 17.33 -7.94 3.00
N SER A 137 18.34 -7.80 3.84
CA SER A 137 18.10 -7.60 5.27
C SER A 137 18.97 -6.50 5.85
N ASP A 138 18.49 -5.93 6.96
CA ASP A 138 19.19 -4.92 7.74
C ASP A 138 19.59 -3.67 6.94
N ASN A 139 18.77 -3.29 5.95
CA ASN A 139 19.00 -2.05 5.20
C ASN A 139 18.28 -0.87 5.84
N GLU A 140 18.93 0.29 5.85
CA GLU A 140 18.39 1.56 6.30
C GLU A 140 18.32 2.54 5.11
N GLY A 141 17.16 3.15 4.90
CA GLY A 141 16.88 4.02 3.75
C GLY A 141 16.06 3.33 2.67
N ASP A 142 16.11 3.84 1.45
CA ASP A 142 15.19 3.38 0.40
C ASP A 142 15.89 2.68 -0.76
N ARG A 143 15.23 1.67 -1.32
CA ARG A 143 15.61 0.99 -2.56
C ARG A 143 17.00 0.38 -2.55
N ASN A 144 17.44 -0.10 -1.39
CA ASN A 144 18.67 -0.85 -1.28
C ASN A 144 18.45 -2.33 -1.63
N VAL A 145 19.45 -2.94 -2.25
CA VAL A 145 19.48 -4.36 -2.57
C VAL A 145 20.73 -4.99 -1.99
N GLY A 146 20.58 -5.96 -1.09
CA GLY A 146 21.66 -6.60 -0.37
C GLY A 146 21.49 -6.47 1.14
N TYR A 147 22.58 -6.45 1.87
CA TYR A 147 22.56 -6.50 3.32
C TYR A 147 23.33 -5.33 3.93
N TYR A 148 22.82 -4.82 5.04
CA TYR A 148 23.51 -3.78 5.85
C TYR A 148 23.88 -2.52 5.05
N ASN A 149 23.03 -2.10 4.11
CA ASN A 149 23.24 -0.84 3.42
C ASN A 149 22.56 0.31 4.17
N SER A 150 23.22 1.47 4.22
CA SER A 150 22.65 2.69 4.76
C SER A 150 22.68 3.79 3.69
N GLY A 151 21.51 4.37 3.39
CA GLY A 151 21.31 5.35 2.35
C GLY A 151 20.32 4.89 1.29
N ARG A 152 20.48 5.33 0.06
CA ARG A 152 19.50 5.07 -0.98
C ARG A 152 20.10 4.43 -2.24
N GLY A 153 19.40 3.44 -2.75
CA GLY A 153 19.71 2.85 -4.07
C GLY A 153 21.04 2.12 -4.13
N ASN A 154 21.53 1.60 -3.02
CA ASN A 154 22.74 0.79 -3.00
C ASN A 154 22.46 -0.63 -3.46
N VAL A 155 23.41 -1.22 -4.18
CA VAL A 155 23.39 -2.61 -4.64
C VAL A 155 24.64 -3.31 -4.16
N GLY A 156 24.50 -4.36 -3.36
CA GLY A 156 25.58 -5.07 -2.68
C GLY A 156 25.47 -4.90 -1.18
N ASP A 157 26.54 -5.14 -0.45
CA ASP A 157 26.48 -5.22 1.01
C ASP A 157 27.37 -4.18 1.68
N HIS A 158 26.95 -3.75 2.87
CA HIS A 158 27.70 -2.83 3.71
C HIS A 158 28.08 -1.50 3.03
N ASN A 159 27.19 -0.95 2.20
CA ASN A 159 27.43 0.36 1.61
C ASN A 159 26.79 1.46 2.48
N THR A 160 27.50 2.60 2.58
CA THR A 160 27.00 3.81 3.23
C THR A 160 27.01 4.96 2.21
N GLY A 161 25.94 5.74 2.17
CA GLY A 161 25.70 6.75 1.15
C GLY A 161 24.76 6.28 0.07
N ASP A 162 24.70 6.94 -1.10
CA ASP A 162 23.69 6.66 -2.11
C ASP A 162 24.29 6.17 -3.41
N HIS A 163 23.53 5.28 -4.06
CA HIS A 163 23.81 4.78 -5.41
C HIS A 163 25.16 4.08 -5.57
N ASN A 164 25.61 3.38 -4.56
CA ASN A 164 26.81 2.56 -4.64
C ASN A 164 26.48 1.18 -5.23
N THR A 165 27.42 0.64 -5.99
CA THR A 165 27.35 -0.73 -6.52
C THR A 165 28.60 -1.50 -6.14
N GLY A 166 28.44 -2.64 -5.48
CA GLY A 166 29.52 -3.43 -4.89
C GLY A 166 29.45 -3.38 -3.38
N ASN A 167 30.52 -3.71 -2.69
CA ASN A 167 30.46 -3.87 -1.24
C ASN A 167 31.42 -2.93 -0.53
N HIS A 168 31.08 -2.54 0.71
CA HIS A 168 31.91 -1.73 1.60
C HIS A 168 32.29 -0.37 1.01
N ASN A 169 31.41 0.26 0.26
CA ASN A 169 31.63 1.62 -0.23
C ASN A 169 31.07 2.63 0.77
N SER A 170 31.74 3.80 0.88
CA SER A 170 31.51 4.77 1.92
C SER A 170 31.45 6.20 1.34
N SER A 171 30.60 6.43 0.36
CA SER A 171 30.31 7.71 -0.26
C SER A 171 29.16 7.55 -1.28
N TYR A 172 29.20 8.32 -2.38
CA TYR A 172 28.12 8.32 -3.37
C TYR A 172 28.64 7.86 -4.73
N TYR A 173 27.81 7.12 -5.47
CA TYR A 173 28.05 6.68 -6.85
C TYR A 173 29.34 5.86 -7.06
N ASN A 174 29.80 5.16 -6.06
CA ASN A 174 30.95 4.28 -6.20
C ASN A 174 30.56 3.00 -6.93
N THR A 175 31.49 2.48 -7.71
CA THR A 175 31.39 1.15 -8.33
C THR A 175 32.62 0.35 -7.97
N GLY A 176 32.42 -0.86 -7.44
CA GLY A 176 33.49 -1.71 -6.94
C GLY A 176 33.42 -1.92 -5.43
N HIS A 177 34.55 -2.17 -4.81
CA HIS A 177 34.58 -2.50 -3.39
C HIS A 177 35.58 -1.62 -2.65
N TYR A 178 35.26 -1.31 -1.39
CA TYR A 178 36.13 -0.55 -0.48
C TYR A 178 36.52 0.85 -0.98
N ASN A 179 35.55 1.60 -1.52
CA ASN A 179 35.77 3.01 -1.96
C ASN A 179 35.19 4.01 -0.95
#